data_94e0f3b941afef139ad99186d0cca0eb
#
_entry.id   94e0f3b941afef139ad99186d0cca0eb
#
_cell.length_a   1.000
_cell.length_b   1.000
_cell.length_c   1.000
_cell.angle_alpha   90.00
_cell.angle_beta   90.00
_cell.angle_gamma   90.00
#
_symmetry.space_group_name_H-M   'P 1'
#
loop_
_entity.id
_entity.type
_entity.pdbx_description
1 polymer ?
#
loop_
_entity_poly.entity_id
_entity_poly.type
_entity_poly.pdbx_seq_one_letter_code
_entity_poly.pdbx_strand_id
1 'polypeptide(L)'
;MENAITVVEAGGIIVYPTSTQPALGCLPTVAALDKLFSAKNRSAEMPVSLGVANLSQAATLVEVPEYLEGFLASFPEGAITVILAALNPLDSRLGGKKIAIRVVSHPTAKALLQQVGPLTATSANVSGEMPYSNCEDSAIALSRGKEDIAFIAGICPNGTPSTLISWHSACDSPACPDIDVLREGLVKKLEIQAWLKNRI
;
A
#
# COMPACT_ATOMS: atom_id res chain seq x y z
N MET A 1 6.75 -14.00 -12.58
CA MET A 1 7.51 -12.81 -12.09
C MET A 1 8.00 -11.97 -13.26
N GLU A 2 8.82 -12.49 -14.17
CA GLU A 2 9.39 -11.74 -15.32
C GLU A 2 8.33 -11.00 -16.15
N ASN A 3 7.27 -11.67 -16.55
CA ASN A 3 6.16 -11.02 -17.29
C ASN A 3 5.55 -9.84 -16.52
N ALA A 4 5.35 -9.97 -15.21
CA ALA A 4 4.80 -8.89 -14.38
C ALA A 4 5.75 -7.68 -14.31
N ILE A 5 7.06 -7.93 -14.22
CA ILE A 5 8.09 -6.87 -14.24
C ILE A 5 8.05 -6.14 -15.58
N THR A 6 8.07 -6.86 -16.70
CA THR A 6 8.01 -6.27 -18.04
C THR A 6 6.76 -5.38 -18.22
N VAL A 7 5.59 -5.86 -17.75
CA VAL A 7 4.34 -5.08 -17.82
C VAL A 7 4.42 -3.81 -16.98
N VAL A 8 4.96 -3.89 -15.76
CA VAL A 8 5.12 -2.73 -14.88
C VAL A 8 6.08 -1.70 -15.48
N GLU A 9 7.23 -2.14 -15.98
CA GLU A 9 8.25 -1.26 -16.60
C GLU A 9 7.72 -0.59 -17.87
N ALA A 10 6.82 -1.25 -18.59
CA ALA A 10 6.09 -0.66 -19.72
C ALA A 10 4.93 0.28 -19.29
N GLY A 11 4.79 0.58 -18.00
CA GLY A 11 3.74 1.44 -17.45
C GLY A 11 2.35 0.78 -17.44
N GLY A 12 2.31 -0.55 -17.38
CA GLY A 12 1.10 -1.34 -17.18
C GLY A 12 0.69 -1.47 -15.70
N ILE A 13 -0.43 -2.14 -15.49
CA ILE A 13 -0.96 -2.50 -14.18
C ILE A 13 -0.89 -4.00 -13.97
N ILE A 14 -0.67 -4.44 -12.75
CA ILE A 14 -0.58 -5.86 -12.39
C ILE A 14 -1.35 -6.16 -11.12
N VAL A 15 -1.77 -7.42 -10.97
CA VAL A 15 -2.25 -7.95 -9.69
C VAL A 15 -1.15 -8.79 -9.05
N TYR A 16 -0.87 -8.54 -7.75
CA TYR A 16 0.15 -9.28 -7.01
C TYR A 16 -0.32 -9.64 -5.60
N PRO A 17 0.16 -10.79 -5.04
CA PRO A 17 -0.29 -11.25 -3.73
C PRO A 17 0.27 -10.40 -2.59
N THR A 18 -0.54 -10.20 -1.54
CA THR A 18 -0.12 -9.58 -0.29
C THR A 18 -0.56 -10.41 0.93
N SER A 19 -0.15 -9.99 2.13
CA SER A 19 -0.55 -10.63 3.39
C SER A 19 -2.02 -10.41 3.77
N THR A 20 -2.78 -9.65 3.00
CA THR A 20 -4.21 -9.35 3.28
C THR A 20 -5.10 -9.74 2.12
N GLN A 21 -5.01 -9.05 1.02
CA GLN A 21 -5.82 -9.19 -0.19
C GLN A 21 -4.92 -8.99 -1.41
N PRO A 22 -5.25 -9.55 -2.59
CA PRO A 22 -4.56 -9.19 -3.83
C PRO A 22 -4.48 -7.68 -4.00
N ALA A 23 -3.32 -7.18 -4.37
CA ALA A 23 -3.11 -5.77 -4.63
C ALA A 23 -3.06 -5.50 -6.13
N LEU A 24 -3.66 -4.39 -6.56
CA LEU A 24 -3.47 -3.81 -7.88
C LEU A 24 -2.32 -2.81 -7.81
N GLY A 25 -1.26 -3.08 -8.57
CA GLY A 25 -0.02 -2.33 -8.60
C GLY A 25 0.28 -1.71 -9.94
N CYS A 26 0.83 -0.52 -9.89
CA CYS A 26 1.49 0.16 -11.00
C CYS A 26 2.58 1.09 -10.47
N LEU A 27 3.47 1.53 -11.34
CA LEU A 27 4.43 2.60 -11.02
C LEU A 27 3.66 3.89 -10.64
N PRO A 28 4.24 4.73 -9.76
CA PRO A 28 3.63 6.00 -9.33
C PRO A 28 3.76 7.11 -10.40
N THR A 29 3.45 6.77 -11.66
CA THR A 29 3.46 7.70 -12.81
C THR A 29 2.05 8.06 -13.21
N VAL A 30 1.85 9.25 -13.76
CA VAL A 30 0.52 9.73 -14.18
C VAL A 30 -0.18 8.72 -15.10
N ALA A 31 0.49 8.27 -16.17
CA ALA A 31 -0.09 7.35 -17.14
C ALA A 31 -0.47 5.99 -16.56
N ALA A 32 0.34 5.44 -15.65
CA ALA A 32 0.04 4.18 -14.99
C ALA A 32 -1.11 4.32 -13.99
N LEU A 33 -1.18 5.44 -13.27
CA LEU A 33 -2.30 5.76 -12.39
C LEU A 33 -3.61 5.94 -13.15
N ASP A 34 -3.60 6.55 -14.36
CA ASP A 34 -4.79 6.65 -15.21
C ASP A 34 -5.37 5.27 -15.52
N LYS A 35 -4.52 4.32 -15.91
CA LYS A 35 -4.92 2.93 -16.16
C LYS A 35 -5.50 2.27 -14.91
N LEU A 36 -4.83 2.42 -13.76
CA LEU A 36 -5.26 1.83 -12.50
C LEU A 36 -6.63 2.37 -12.05
N PHE A 37 -6.80 3.69 -12.06
CA PHE A 37 -8.05 4.32 -11.64
C PHE A 37 -9.20 3.99 -12.57
N SER A 38 -8.94 3.91 -13.89
CA SER A 38 -9.90 3.46 -14.89
C SER A 38 -10.32 2.00 -14.66
N ALA A 39 -9.36 1.08 -14.47
CA ALA A 39 -9.64 -0.34 -14.24
C ALA A 39 -10.50 -0.56 -12.97
N LYS A 40 -10.24 0.20 -11.91
CA LYS A 40 -10.99 0.12 -10.65
C LYS A 40 -12.33 0.88 -10.68
N ASN A 41 -12.60 1.69 -11.69
CA ASN A 41 -13.70 2.68 -11.66
C ASN A 41 -13.64 3.51 -10.36
N ARG A 42 -12.44 4.03 -10.02
CA ARG A 42 -12.17 4.72 -8.75
C ARG A 42 -12.14 6.22 -8.94
N SER A 43 -12.78 6.97 -8.04
CA SER A 43 -12.66 8.43 -8.02
C SER A 43 -11.22 8.86 -7.74
N ALA A 44 -10.74 9.88 -8.47
CA ALA A 44 -9.43 10.49 -8.26
C ALA A 44 -9.26 11.12 -6.87
N GLU A 45 -10.36 11.45 -6.20
CA GLU A 45 -10.39 12.01 -4.84
C GLU A 45 -10.14 10.96 -3.74
N MET A 46 -10.03 9.68 -4.12
CA MET A 46 -9.75 8.57 -3.20
C MET A 46 -8.32 8.06 -3.38
N PRO A 47 -7.31 8.65 -2.73
CA PRO A 47 -5.93 8.24 -2.92
C PRO A 47 -5.68 6.76 -2.66
N VAL A 48 -4.63 6.22 -3.29
CA VAL A 48 -4.16 4.86 -3.08
C VAL A 48 -2.81 4.87 -2.37
N SER A 49 -2.54 3.83 -1.58
CA SER A 49 -1.25 3.67 -0.92
C SER A 49 -0.18 3.13 -1.87
N LEU A 50 1.08 3.35 -1.50
CA LEU A 50 2.24 2.70 -2.10
C LEU A 50 2.72 1.55 -1.22
N GLY A 51 2.97 0.41 -1.84
CA GLY A 51 3.71 -0.70 -1.25
C GLY A 51 5.20 -0.49 -1.45
N VAL A 52 5.97 -0.80 -0.42
CA VAL A 52 7.44 -0.76 -0.42
C VAL A 52 7.99 -2.06 0.16
N ALA A 53 9.16 -2.48 -0.29
CA ALA A 53 9.80 -3.71 0.18
C ALA A 53 10.32 -3.56 1.63
N ASN A 54 10.75 -2.35 2.03
CA ASN A 54 11.32 -2.02 3.33
C ASN A 54 11.28 -0.50 3.58
N LEU A 55 11.67 -0.07 4.78
CA LEU A 55 11.72 1.35 5.14
C LEU A 55 12.79 2.15 4.39
N SER A 56 13.90 1.52 3.99
CA SER A 56 14.91 2.18 3.14
C SER A 56 14.34 2.57 1.78
N GLN A 57 13.49 1.73 1.20
CA GLN A 57 12.76 2.08 -0.03
C GLN A 57 11.71 3.17 0.24
N ALA A 58 11.02 3.14 1.39
CA ALA A 58 10.10 4.22 1.77
C ALA A 58 10.81 5.58 1.91
N ALA A 59 12.01 5.59 2.48
CA ALA A 59 12.82 6.79 2.70
C ALA A 59 13.24 7.52 1.41
N THR A 60 13.06 6.90 0.24
CA THR A 60 13.25 7.60 -1.05
C THR A 60 12.06 8.47 -1.45
N LEU A 61 10.91 8.31 -0.78
CA LEU A 61 9.65 8.97 -1.12
C LEU A 61 9.11 9.85 0.01
N VAL A 62 9.33 9.45 1.26
CA VAL A 62 8.72 10.05 2.45
C VAL A 62 9.74 10.26 3.55
N GLU A 63 9.44 11.21 4.44
CA GLU A 63 10.15 11.35 5.70
C GLU A 63 9.81 10.17 6.61
N VAL A 64 10.81 9.34 6.95
CA VAL A 64 10.64 8.19 7.83
C VAL A 64 10.98 8.61 9.26
N PRO A 65 10.00 8.70 10.19
CA PRO A 65 10.26 9.05 11.57
C PRO A 65 11.13 8.01 12.28
N GLU A 66 12.00 8.46 13.21
CA GLU A 66 12.93 7.62 13.96
C GLU A 66 12.26 6.41 14.63
N TYR A 67 11.08 6.61 15.21
CA TYR A 67 10.37 5.55 15.96
C TYR A 67 9.49 4.64 15.08
N LEU A 68 9.37 4.91 13.79
CA LEU A 68 8.45 4.18 12.89
C LEU A 68 8.84 2.70 12.77
N GLU A 69 10.13 2.39 12.68
CA GLU A 69 10.59 1.01 12.57
C GLU A 69 10.19 0.18 13.81
N GLY A 70 10.48 0.70 15.01
CA GLY A 70 10.10 0.07 16.27
C GLY A 70 8.59 -0.04 16.46
N PHE A 71 7.83 0.95 15.96
CA PHE A 71 6.37 0.90 15.93
C PHE A 71 5.88 -0.25 15.04
N LEU A 72 6.32 -0.31 13.80
CA LEU A 72 5.90 -1.35 12.87
C LEU A 72 6.31 -2.76 13.32
N ALA A 73 7.49 -2.91 13.93
CA ALA A 73 7.97 -4.17 14.48
C ALA A 73 7.15 -4.67 15.69
N SER A 74 6.34 -3.81 16.32
CA SER A 74 5.46 -4.17 17.45
C SER A 74 4.14 -4.82 16.99
N PHE A 75 3.87 -4.88 15.70
CA PHE A 75 2.65 -5.42 15.11
C PHE A 75 2.97 -6.45 14.00
N PRO A 76 1.99 -7.28 13.58
CA PRO A 76 2.22 -8.22 12.50
C PRO A 76 2.70 -7.50 11.22
N GLU A 77 3.70 -8.06 10.55
CA GLU A 77 4.27 -7.48 9.32
C GLU A 77 3.19 -7.22 8.26
N GLY A 78 3.21 -6.04 7.67
CA GLY A 78 2.26 -5.63 6.64
C GLY A 78 0.84 -5.33 7.16
N ALA A 79 0.61 -5.37 8.47
CA ALA A 79 -0.71 -5.11 9.07
C ALA A 79 -1.07 -3.62 9.12
N ILE A 80 -0.09 -2.73 8.98
CA ILE A 80 -0.27 -1.28 9.10
C ILE A 80 0.13 -0.58 7.80
N THR A 81 -0.65 0.40 7.40
CA THR A 81 -0.35 1.41 6.37
C THR A 81 -0.24 2.76 7.06
N VAL A 82 0.86 3.47 6.84
CA VAL A 82 1.17 4.73 7.51
C VAL A 82 1.16 5.88 6.52
N ILE A 83 0.45 6.96 6.83
CA ILE A 83 0.52 8.22 6.08
C ILE A 83 1.66 9.05 6.65
N LEU A 84 2.62 9.40 5.78
CA LEU A 84 3.84 10.14 6.09
C LEU A 84 3.96 11.37 5.19
N ALA A 85 4.75 12.36 5.61
CA ALA A 85 5.10 13.52 4.80
C ALA A 85 5.94 13.07 3.60
N ALA A 86 5.57 13.51 2.40
CA ALA A 86 6.34 13.25 1.19
C ALA A 86 7.58 14.15 1.14
N LEU A 87 8.73 13.62 0.71
CA LEU A 87 9.95 14.41 0.44
C LEU A 87 9.70 15.42 -0.69
N ASN A 88 8.99 15.00 -1.72
CA ASN A 88 8.51 15.82 -2.81
C ASN A 88 7.04 15.51 -3.08
N PRO A 89 6.18 16.47 -3.38
CA PRO A 89 4.79 16.20 -3.70
C PRO A 89 4.66 15.23 -4.89
N LEU A 90 3.87 14.18 -4.71
CA LEU A 90 3.51 13.24 -5.77
C LEU A 90 2.13 13.58 -6.36
N ASP A 91 1.66 12.78 -7.31
CA ASP A 91 0.31 12.89 -7.85
C ASP A 91 -0.74 12.88 -6.71
N SER A 92 -1.78 13.71 -6.82
CA SER A 92 -2.84 13.81 -5.80
C SER A 92 -3.53 12.49 -5.52
N ARG A 93 -3.59 11.60 -6.51
CA ARG A 93 -4.13 10.23 -6.38
C ARG A 93 -3.27 9.31 -5.51
N LEU A 94 -2.06 9.73 -5.16
CA LEU A 94 -1.18 9.08 -4.17
C LEU A 94 -1.19 9.82 -2.82
N GLY A 95 -1.87 10.98 -2.75
CA GLY A 95 -1.98 11.80 -1.55
C GLY A 95 -1.20 13.11 -1.58
N GLY A 96 -0.51 13.42 -2.67
CA GLY A 96 0.19 14.69 -2.86
C GLY A 96 1.36 14.87 -1.89
N LYS A 97 1.16 15.69 -0.84
CA LYS A 97 2.16 15.97 0.20
C LYS A 97 2.18 14.96 1.34
N LYS A 98 1.18 14.08 1.45
CA LYS A 98 1.06 13.05 2.50
C LYS A 98 0.76 11.72 1.85
N ILE A 99 1.71 10.79 1.88
CA ILE A 99 1.67 9.52 1.16
C ILE A 99 1.41 8.38 2.13
N ALA A 100 0.44 7.53 1.80
CA ALA A 100 0.18 6.29 2.52
C ALA A 100 1.17 5.21 2.07
N ILE A 101 2.04 4.77 2.95
CA ILE A 101 3.09 3.76 2.71
C ILE A 101 2.74 2.47 3.46
N ARG A 102 2.88 1.33 2.80
CA ARG A 102 2.78 0.00 3.39
C ARG A 102 4.05 -0.79 3.12
N VAL A 103 4.78 -1.15 4.17
CA VAL A 103 5.86 -2.14 4.06
C VAL A 103 5.20 -3.51 3.89
N VAL A 104 5.39 -4.14 2.73
CA VAL A 104 4.75 -5.43 2.44
C VAL A 104 5.49 -6.57 3.14
N SER A 105 4.75 -7.60 3.57
CA SER A 105 5.34 -8.79 4.21
C SER A 105 5.38 -10.02 3.29
N HIS A 106 4.52 -10.07 2.26
CA HIS A 106 4.46 -11.22 1.36
C HIS A 106 5.78 -11.35 0.57
N PRO A 107 6.47 -12.54 0.59
CA PRO A 107 7.77 -12.68 -0.04
C PRO A 107 7.82 -12.32 -1.52
N THR A 108 6.80 -12.75 -2.28
CA THR A 108 6.68 -12.43 -3.71
C THR A 108 6.51 -10.93 -3.95
N ALA A 109 5.71 -10.24 -3.12
CA ALA A 109 5.56 -8.79 -3.21
C ALA A 109 6.89 -8.07 -2.88
N LYS A 110 7.60 -8.50 -1.82
CA LYS A 110 8.93 -7.95 -1.49
C LYS A 110 9.90 -8.09 -2.65
N ALA A 111 9.99 -9.29 -3.24
CA ALA A 111 10.88 -9.57 -4.37
C ALA A 111 10.54 -8.70 -5.61
N LEU A 112 9.25 -8.54 -5.90
CA LEU A 112 8.78 -7.65 -6.98
C LEU A 112 9.22 -6.21 -6.73
N LEU A 113 8.86 -5.66 -5.56
CA LEU A 113 9.14 -4.25 -5.21
C LEU A 113 10.65 -3.94 -5.11
N GLN A 114 11.47 -4.93 -4.76
CA GLN A 114 12.93 -4.80 -4.79
C GLN A 114 13.48 -4.62 -6.21
N GLN A 115 12.83 -5.19 -7.21
CA GLN A 115 13.26 -5.10 -8.62
C GLN A 115 12.71 -3.86 -9.32
N VAL A 116 11.43 -3.57 -9.17
CA VAL A 116 10.76 -2.50 -9.95
C VAL A 116 10.57 -1.19 -9.17
N GLY A 117 10.92 -1.18 -7.89
CA GLY A 117 10.65 -0.02 -7.01
C GLY A 117 9.26 -0.03 -6.38
N PRO A 118 8.86 1.07 -5.71
CA PRO A 118 7.55 1.21 -5.10
C PRO A 118 6.41 1.11 -6.12
N LEU A 119 5.38 0.32 -5.79
CA LEU A 119 4.16 0.20 -6.59
C LEU A 119 2.93 0.62 -5.78
N THR A 120 1.86 1.00 -6.44
CA THR A 120 0.57 1.14 -5.75
C THR A 120 0.16 -0.18 -5.09
N ALA A 121 -0.52 -0.10 -3.96
CA ALA A 121 -0.95 -1.25 -3.14
C ALA A 121 -2.41 -1.09 -2.71
N THR A 122 -3.29 -0.86 -3.66
CA THR A 122 -4.75 -0.87 -3.42
C THR A 122 -5.31 -2.27 -3.66
N SER A 123 -6.42 -2.64 -3.02
CA SER A 123 -7.07 -3.94 -3.25
C SER A 123 -7.42 -4.13 -4.73
N ALA A 124 -7.21 -5.34 -5.26
CA ALA A 124 -7.45 -5.67 -6.66
C ALA A 124 -8.92 -6.07 -6.91
N ASN A 125 -9.83 -5.09 -6.74
CA ASN A 125 -11.26 -5.19 -7.02
C ASN A 125 -11.77 -3.90 -7.63
N VAL A 126 -12.89 -3.95 -8.30
CA VAL A 126 -13.64 -2.76 -8.70
C VAL A 126 -14.08 -2.02 -7.43
N SER A 127 -14.04 -0.70 -7.43
CA SER A 127 -14.42 0.09 -6.25
C SER A 127 -15.85 -0.21 -5.82
N GLY A 128 -16.02 -0.54 -4.53
CA GLY A 128 -17.31 -0.91 -3.95
C GLY A 128 -17.67 -2.40 -4.05
N GLU A 129 -16.97 -3.19 -4.84
CA GLU A 129 -17.16 -4.63 -4.92
C GLU A 129 -16.30 -5.38 -3.89
N MET A 130 -16.69 -6.61 -3.57
CA MET A 130 -15.90 -7.48 -2.68
C MET A 130 -14.62 -7.94 -3.38
N PRO A 131 -13.46 -7.89 -2.72
CA PRO A 131 -12.22 -8.40 -3.29
C PRO A 131 -12.21 -9.93 -3.33
N TYR A 132 -11.59 -10.50 -4.38
CA TYR A 132 -11.26 -11.91 -4.44
C TYR A 132 -10.05 -12.23 -3.57
N SER A 133 -9.88 -13.51 -3.21
CA SER A 133 -8.66 -14.00 -2.53
C SER A 133 -7.57 -14.43 -3.52
N ASN A 134 -7.94 -14.82 -4.72
CA ASN A 134 -7.05 -15.26 -5.78
C ASN A 134 -6.64 -14.09 -6.67
N CYS A 135 -5.35 -13.98 -6.98
CA CYS A 135 -4.82 -12.91 -7.85
C CYS A 135 -5.31 -13.02 -9.29
N GLU A 136 -5.46 -14.25 -9.82
CA GLU A 136 -5.98 -14.49 -11.17
C GLU A 136 -7.43 -14.05 -11.29
N ASP A 137 -8.30 -14.49 -10.35
CA ASP A 137 -9.71 -14.08 -10.33
C ASP A 137 -9.87 -12.56 -10.22
N SER A 138 -9.01 -11.93 -9.42
CA SER A 138 -8.96 -10.48 -9.29
C SER A 138 -8.59 -9.79 -10.62
N ALA A 139 -7.61 -10.33 -11.34
CA ALA A 139 -7.17 -9.79 -12.62
C ALA A 139 -8.28 -9.93 -13.69
N ILE A 140 -8.91 -11.08 -13.77
CA ILE A 140 -10.04 -11.35 -14.69
C ILE A 140 -11.20 -10.39 -14.40
N ALA A 141 -11.58 -10.23 -13.13
CA ALA A 141 -12.68 -9.35 -12.73
C ALA A 141 -12.40 -7.88 -13.07
N LEU A 142 -11.15 -7.43 -12.94
CA LEU A 142 -10.75 -6.06 -13.25
C LEU A 142 -10.63 -5.81 -14.76
N SER A 143 -10.24 -6.82 -15.55
CA SER A 143 -10.13 -6.69 -17.01
C SER A 143 -11.48 -6.42 -17.69
N ARG A 144 -12.58 -6.96 -17.12
CA ARG A 144 -13.94 -6.80 -17.62
C ARG A 144 -14.07 -7.11 -19.12
N GLY A 145 -13.28 -8.07 -19.62
CA GLY A 145 -13.27 -8.46 -21.02
C GLY A 145 -12.64 -7.44 -21.98
N LYS A 146 -11.87 -6.47 -21.43
CA LYS A 146 -11.05 -5.53 -22.20
C LYS A 146 -9.62 -6.08 -22.33
N GLU A 147 -8.59 -5.27 -21.99
CA GLU A 147 -7.21 -5.73 -21.95
C GLU A 147 -6.97 -6.65 -20.76
N ASP A 148 -6.24 -7.75 -20.98
CA ASP A 148 -5.85 -8.67 -19.90
C ASP A 148 -4.91 -7.97 -18.94
N ILE A 149 -5.26 -8.03 -17.65
CA ILE A 149 -4.40 -7.51 -16.59
C ILE A 149 -3.45 -8.62 -16.15
N ALA A 150 -2.15 -8.38 -16.27
CA ALA A 150 -1.14 -9.33 -15.83
C ALA A 150 -1.22 -9.56 -14.31
N PHE A 151 -0.91 -10.78 -13.88
CA PHE A 151 -0.91 -11.12 -12.47
C PHE A 151 0.27 -12.02 -12.10
N ILE A 152 0.61 -11.98 -10.82
CA ILE A 152 1.48 -12.96 -10.18
C ILE A 152 0.58 -13.92 -9.41
N ALA A 153 0.65 -15.19 -9.73
CA ALA A 153 -0.19 -16.21 -9.10
C ALA A 153 0.00 -16.21 -7.56
N GLY A 154 -1.09 -16.29 -6.84
CA GLY A 154 -1.09 -16.34 -5.39
C GLY A 154 -2.49 -16.25 -4.81
N ILE A 155 -2.65 -16.85 -3.63
CA ILE A 155 -3.89 -16.78 -2.83
C ILE A 155 -3.59 -15.97 -1.59
N CYS A 156 -4.38 -14.94 -1.35
CA CYS A 156 -4.30 -14.09 -0.16
C CYS A 156 -5.32 -14.54 0.89
N PRO A 157 -5.10 -14.24 2.17
CA PRO A 157 -6.01 -14.64 3.26
C PRO A 157 -7.45 -14.12 3.11
N ASN A 158 -7.72 -13.18 2.21
CA ASN A 158 -9.02 -12.51 2.01
C ASN A 158 -9.62 -11.95 3.32
N GLY A 159 -8.74 -11.43 4.15
CA GLY A 159 -9.09 -10.94 5.48
C GLY A 159 -9.32 -9.44 5.54
N THR A 160 -9.35 -8.96 6.76
CA THR A 160 -9.42 -7.54 7.08
C THR A 160 -8.24 -6.79 6.44
N PRO A 161 -8.45 -5.60 5.85
CA PRO A 161 -7.37 -4.81 5.27
C PRO A 161 -6.38 -4.34 6.34
N SER A 162 -5.23 -3.81 5.92
CA SER A 162 -4.30 -3.15 6.83
C SER A 162 -4.96 -1.98 7.55
N THR A 163 -4.58 -1.75 8.80
CA THR A 163 -4.97 -0.55 9.56
C THR A 163 -4.30 0.67 8.96
N LEU A 164 -5.07 1.71 8.67
CA LEU A 164 -4.56 2.97 8.12
C LEU A 164 -4.42 3.99 9.25
N ILE A 165 -3.22 4.50 9.41
CA ILE A 165 -2.91 5.54 10.39
C ILE A 165 -2.29 6.77 9.73
N SER A 166 -2.48 7.94 10.34
CA SER A 166 -1.71 9.15 10.05
C SER A 166 -0.69 9.34 11.16
N TRP A 167 0.57 9.49 10.78
CA TRP A 167 1.66 9.78 11.71
C TRP A 167 1.93 11.28 11.69
N HIS A 168 1.83 11.91 12.84
CA HIS A 168 2.14 13.31 13.03
C HIS A 168 3.44 13.43 13.80
N SER A 169 4.44 14.08 13.22
CA SER A 169 5.63 14.49 13.95
C SER A 169 5.22 15.67 14.83
N ALA A 170 5.11 15.46 16.14
CA ALA A 170 4.91 16.56 17.06
C ALA A 170 6.17 17.43 17.06
N CYS A 171 6.07 18.68 16.60
CA CYS A 171 7.17 19.62 16.53
C CYS A 171 7.83 19.93 17.89
N ASP A 172 7.15 19.63 19.01
CA ASP A 172 7.58 20.04 20.35
C ASP A 172 7.97 18.87 21.29
N SER A 173 7.84 17.61 20.86
CA SER A 173 8.29 16.46 21.64
C SER A 173 8.62 15.27 20.72
N PRO A 174 9.90 15.05 20.42
CA PRO A 174 10.31 13.88 19.63
C PRO A 174 10.04 12.54 20.34
N ALA A 175 9.66 12.56 21.61
CA ALA A 175 9.48 11.38 22.42
C ALA A 175 8.12 10.67 22.28
N CYS A 176 7.10 11.33 21.70
CA CYS A 176 5.78 10.73 21.57
C CYS A 176 5.14 11.10 20.22
N PRO A 177 5.10 10.17 19.25
CA PRO A 177 4.38 10.41 18.00
C PRO A 177 2.89 10.54 18.28
N ASP A 178 2.24 11.52 17.66
CA ASP A 178 0.80 11.61 17.59
C ASP A 178 0.31 10.75 16.42
N ILE A 179 -0.57 9.80 16.69
CA ILE A 179 -1.06 8.81 15.71
C ILE A 179 -2.59 8.83 15.68
N ASP A 180 -3.13 9.22 14.53
CA ASP A 180 -4.56 9.08 14.24
C ASP A 180 -4.85 7.77 13.51
N VAL A 181 -5.77 6.96 14.04
CA VAL A 181 -6.29 5.78 13.36
C VAL A 181 -7.44 6.20 12.45
N LEU A 182 -7.19 6.24 11.14
CA LEU A 182 -8.16 6.67 10.13
C LEU A 182 -9.09 5.53 9.69
N ARG A 183 -8.58 4.29 9.72
CA ARG A 183 -9.36 3.08 9.41
C ARG A 183 -8.80 1.91 10.20
N GLU A 184 -9.63 1.29 11.02
CA GLU A 184 -9.28 0.03 11.64
C GLU A 184 -9.22 -1.10 10.62
N GLY A 185 -8.22 -1.94 10.79
CA GLY A 185 -7.99 -3.13 10.01
C GLY A 185 -7.53 -4.29 10.89
N LEU A 186 -6.43 -4.95 10.51
CA LEU A 186 -5.85 -6.07 11.26
C LEU A 186 -5.45 -5.66 12.68
N VAL A 187 -4.93 -4.46 12.87
CA VAL A 187 -4.56 -3.91 14.18
C VAL A 187 -5.67 -2.98 14.65
N LYS A 188 -6.11 -3.16 15.91
CA LYS A 188 -7.19 -2.35 16.48
C LYS A 188 -6.67 -1.05 17.07
N LYS A 189 -7.52 -0.02 17.07
CA LYS A 189 -7.18 1.29 17.65
C LYS A 189 -6.69 1.17 19.09
N LEU A 190 -7.30 0.30 19.88
CA LEU A 190 -6.89 0.07 21.28
C LEU A 190 -5.46 -0.48 21.41
N GLU A 191 -5.01 -1.32 20.48
CA GLU A 191 -3.64 -1.86 20.47
C GLU A 191 -2.63 -0.76 20.19
N ILE A 192 -2.92 0.14 19.23
CA ILE A 192 -2.09 1.31 18.92
C ILE A 192 -2.03 2.26 20.11
N GLN A 193 -3.17 2.53 20.75
CA GLN A 193 -3.23 3.37 21.95
C GLN A 193 -2.47 2.76 23.12
N ALA A 194 -2.49 1.45 23.30
CA ALA A 194 -1.73 0.75 24.31
C ALA A 194 -0.22 0.88 24.07
N TRP A 195 0.21 0.75 22.81
CA TRP A 195 1.61 0.96 22.43
C TRP A 195 2.09 2.38 22.73
N LEU A 196 1.28 3.41 22.42
CA LEU A 196 1.60 4.81 22.73
C LEU A 196 1.76 5.04 24.23
N LYS A 197 0.85 4.50 25.07
CA LYS A 197 0.90 4.66 26.54
C LYS A 197 2.12 3.99 27.19
N ASN A 198 2.62 2.91 26.62
CA ASN A 198 3.77 2.17 27.19
C ASN A 198 5.12 2.85 26.88
N ARG A 199 5.13 3.97 26.16
CA ARG A 199 6.34 4.74 25.82
C ARG A 199 6.45 6.08 26.57
N ILE A 200 5.42 6.44 27.32
CA ILE A 200 5.41 7.56 28.25
C ILE A 200 5.84 7.05 29.63
#